data_b18cbccf96917c682e9dc320b81b8757
#
_entry.id   b18cbccf96917c682e9dc320b81b8757
#
_cell.length_a   1.000
_cell.length_b   1.000
_cell.length_c   1.000
_cell.angle_alpha   90.00
_cell.angle_beta   90.00
_cell.angle_gamma   90.00
#
_symmetry.space_group_name_H-M   'P 1'
#
loop_
_entity.id
_entity.type
_entity.pdbx_description
1 polymer ?
#
loop_
_entity_poly.entity_id
_entity_poly.type
_entity_poly.pdbx_seq_one_letter_code
_entity_poly.pdbx_strand_id
1 'polypeptide(L)'
;NFGAPELGVAGAAYASVVSQVAGALISILCFFRLYGRIHISINLGKDGYSQYCMMLLPVVLSELFWSMGQSVNTYVYGHMGTNELAGMSLTGAVQGLTIGALSGLSQAAGIIIGKRLGSNEYDKAYDESQKLCGLGLIGSLILSLLLILVRNQYVQLFRVSGDVRTIGAKVLVVFAILMPVKVQNMIIGGGILKSGGKTRYVMMIDMMGTWLIGVPLALLTGLYFRLPIVWVYFIFSQEELVR
;
A
#
# COMPACT_ATOMS: atom_id res chain seq x y z
N ASN A 1 29.92 2.05 -10.12
CA ASN A 1 29.88 0.57 -10.16
C ASN A 1 30.86 0.05 -9.12
N PHE A 2 30.36 -0.54 -8.03
CA PHE A 2 31.15 -1.18 -6.98
C PHE A 2 31.69 -2.57 -7.42
N GLY A 3 31.98 -2.76 -8.72
CA GLY A 3 32.49 -4.03 -9.27
C GLY A 3 31.45 -5.14 -9.43
N ALA A 4 30.16 -4.86 -9.18
CA ALA A 4 29.11 -5.84 -9.40
C ALA A 4 28.75 -5.95 -10.90
N PRO A 5 28.53 -7.18 -11.42
CA PRO A 5 28.13 -7.37 -12.81
C PRO A 5 26.78 -6.74 -13.10
N GLU A 6 26.63 -6.14 -14.28
CA GLU A 6 25.36 -5.56 -14.74
C GLU A 6 24.41 -6.69 -15.17
N LEU A 7 23.57 -7.15 -14.24
CA LEU A 7 22.62 -8.24 -14.46
C LEU A 7 21.28 -7.77 -15.07
N GLY A 8 21.13 -6.46 -15.31
CA GLY A 8 19.90 -5.90 -15.89
C GLY A 8 18.63 -6.31 -15.14
N VAL A 9 17.62 -6.77 -15.88
CA VAL A 9 16.32 -7.20 -15.31
C VAL A 9 16.46 -8.42 -14.39
N ALA A 10 17.38 -9.34 -14.71
CA ALA A 10 17.66 -10.50 -13.85
C ALA A 10 18.21 -10.07 -12.48
N GLY A 11 19.06 -9.04 -12.44
CA GLY A 11 19.59 -8.50 -11.19
C GLY A 11 18.48 -7.93 -10.29
N ALA A 12 17.50 -7.23 -10.85
CA ALA A 12 16.35 -6.73 -10.12
C ALA A 12 15.50 -7.90 -9.56
N ALA A 13 15.30 -8.96 -10.34
CA ALA A 13 14.59 -10.16 -9.89
C ALA A 13 15.31 -10.85 -8.72
N TYR A 14 16.62 -11.06 -8.84
CA TYR A 14 17.43 -11.63 -7.76
C TYR A 14 17.40 -10.78 -6.49
N ALA A 15 17.52 -9.46 -6.61
CA ALA A 15 17.41 -8.55 -5.47
C ALA A 15 16.06 -8.68 -4.76
N SER A 16 14.97 -8.79 -5.51
CA SER A 16 13.62 -8.99 -4.96
C SER A 16 13.50 -10.33 -4.20
N VAL A 17 14.00 -11.43 -4.79
CA VAL A 17 13.97 -12.74 -4.15
C VAL A 17 14.83 -12.75 -2.87
N VAL A 18 16.04 -12.23 -2.93
CA VAL A 18 16.94 -12.14 -1.76
C VAL A 18 16.31 -11.31 -0.65
N SER A 19 15.69 -10.18 -0.99
CA SER A 19 14.99 -9.32 -0.02
C SER A 19 13.83 -10.04 0.65
N GLN A 20 13.00 -10.77 -0.11
CA GLN A 20 11.88 -11.54 0.42
C GLN A 20 12.34 -12.68 1.35
N VAL A 21 13.37 -13.42 0.93
CA VAL A 21 13.96 -14.51 1.73
C VAL A 21 14.57 -13.96 3.02
N ALA A 22 15.33 -12.86 2.93
CA ALA A 22 15.93 -12.23 4.11
C ALA A 22 14.85 -11.72 5.08
N GLY A 23 13.79 -11.07 4.57
CA GLY A 23 12.66 -10.62 5.36
C GLY A 23 11.95 -11.77 6.08
N ALA A 24 11.71 -12.88 5.38
CA ALA A 24 11.11 -14.08 5.96
C ALA A 24 12.00 -14.68 7.07
N LEU A 25 13.31 -14.81 6.82
CA LEU A 25 14.26 -15.33 7.82
C LEU A 25 14.32 -14.45 9.06
N ILE A 26 14.41 -13.12 8.89
CA ILE A 26 14.42 -12.16 10.01
C ILE A 26 13.12 -12.29 10.81
N SER A 27 11.97 -12.35 10.15
CA SER A 27 10.66 -12.49 10.81
C SER A 27 10.57 -13.80 11.61
N ILE A 28 11.03 -14.92 11.05
CA ILE A 28 11.08 -16.22 11.73
C ILE A 28 12.01 -16.16 12.95
N LEU A 29 13.21 -15.59 12.80
CA LEU A 29 14.17 -15.45 13.89
C LEU A 29 13.63 -14.58 15.02
N CYS A 30 13.02 -13.44 14.70
CA CYS A 30 12.37 -12.56 15.66
C CYS A 30 11.22 -13.28 16.38
N PHE A 31 10.42 -14.05 15.64
CA PHE A 31 9.32 -14.83 16.23
C PHE A 31 9.83 -15.84 17.24
N PHE A 32 10.83 -16.67 16.87
CA PHE A 32 11.40 -17.66 17.80
C PHE A 32 12.06 -17.02 19.01
N ARG A 33 12.65 -15.84 18.85
CA ARG A 33 13.29 -15.12 19.96
C ARG A 33 12.29 -14.52 20.95
N LEU A 34 11.12 -14.08 20.46
CA LEU A 34 10.09 -13.42 21.27
C LEU A 34 9.09 -14.43 21.89
N TYR A 35 8.71 -15.46 21.14
CA TYR A 35 7.62 -16.37 21.52
C TYR A 35 8.08 -17.80 21.82
N GLY A 36 9.35 -18.14 21.57
CA GLY A 36 9.88 -19.49 21.80
C GLY A 36 9.37 -20.51 20.77
N ARG A 37 9.14 -21.76 21.22
CA ARG A 37 8.71 -22.84 20.33
C ARG A 37 7.24 -22.70 19.93
N ILE A 38 6.98 -22.81 18.62
CA ILE A 38 5.62 -22.84 18.07
C ILE A 38 5.01 -24.22 18.36
N HIS A 39 3.90 -24.26 19.07
CA HIS A 39 3.05 -25.44 19.13
C HIS A 39 1.99 -25.29 18.03
N ILE A 40 2.21 -25.92 16.88
CA ILE A 40 1.23 -25.94 15.80
C ILE A 40 0.19 -27.00 16.16
N SER A 41 -0.99 -26.57 16.60
CA SER A 41 -2.16 -27.43 16.74
C SER A 41 -3.02 -27.30 15.49
N ILE A 42 -3.08 -28.34 14.67
CA ILE A 42 -3.85 -28.40 13.42
C ILE A 42 -5.31 -28.80 13.67
N ASN A 43 -5.67 -29.11 14.92
CA ASN A 43 -7.00 -29.60 15.24
C ASN A 43 -8.00 -28.44 15.42
N LEU A 44 -8.28 -27.73 14.32
CA LEU A 44 -9.42 -26.84 14.20
C LEU A 44 -10.64 -27.73 13.94
N GLY A 45 -11.55 -27.84 14.90
CA GLY A 45 -12.84 -28.48 14.64
C GLY A 45 -13.54 -27.88 13.40
N LYS A 46 -14.53 -28.58 12.82
CA LYS A 46 -15.24 -28.14 11.61
C LYS A 46 -15.74 -26.71 11.71
N ASP A 47 -16.20 -26.27 12.88
CA ASP A 47 -16.70 -24.92 13.12
C ASP A 47 -15.58 -23.87 13.09
N GLY A 48 -14.41 -24.18 13.65
CA GLY A 48 -13.24 -23.28 13.60
C GLY A 48 -12.70 -23.09 12.19
N TYR A 49 -12.69 -24.17 11.38
CA TYR A 49 -12.28 -24.07 9.97
C TYR A 49 -13.24 -23.21 9.15
N SER A 50 -14.55 -23.38 9.36
CA SER A 50 -15.58 -22.58 8.68
C SER A 50 -15.45 -21.09 9.04
N GLN A 51 -15.28 -20.76 10.32
CA GLN A 51 -15.08 -19.38 10.78
C GLN A 51 -13.81 -18.77 10.20
N TYR A 52 -12.70 -19.50 10.17
CA TYR A 52 -11.45 -19.05 9.57
C TYR A 52 -11.62 -18.73 8.09
N CYS A 53 -12.24 -19.63 7.32
CA CYS A 53 -12.50 -19.39 5.89
C CYS A 53 -13.43 -18.20 5.65
N MET A 54 -14.46 -18.01 6.47
CA MET A 54 -15.35 -16.85 6.36
C MET A 54 -14.65 -15.52 6.63
N MET A 55 -13.61 -15.49 7.47
CA MET A 55 -12.80 -14.31 7.71
C MET A 55 -11.74 -14.09 6.64
N LEU A 56 -11.13 -15.17 6.16
CA LEU A 56 -10.05 -15.13 5.17
C LEU A 56 -10.54 -14.75 3.78
N LEU A 57 -11.67 -15.31 3.33
CA LEU A 57 -12.19 -15.12 1.99
C LEU A 57 -12.39 -13.64 1.61
N PRO A 58 -13.03 -12.78 2.43
CA PRO A 58 -13.16 -11.37 2.12
C PRO A 58 -11.81 -10.65 1.98
N VAL A 59 -10.82 -11.03 2.80
CA VAL A 59 -9.47 -10.44 2.73
C VAL A 59 -8.78 -10.80 1.43
N VAL A 60 -8.80 -12.08 1.04
CA VAL A 60 -8.22 -12.55 -0.22
C VAL A 60 -8.91 -11.90 -1.43
N LEU A 61 -10.23 -11.80 -1.41
CA LEU A 61 -10.99 -11.14 -2.47
C LEU A 61 -10.67 -9.65 -2.56
N SER A 62 -10.54 -8.95 -1.42
CA SER A 62 -10.13 -7.54 -1.39
C SER A 62 -8.77 -7.33 -2.07
N GLU A 63 -7.77 -8.13 -1.71
CA GLU A 63 -6.43 -8.06 -2.31
C GLU A 63 -6.43 -8.41 -3.81
N LEU A 64 -7.23 -9.40 -4.22
CA LEU A 64 -7.38 -9.78 -5.62
C LEU A 64 -7.97 -8.62 -6.44
N PHE A 65 -9.10 -8.06 -5.99
CA PHE A 65 -9.75 -6.94 -6.68
C PHE A 65 -8.87 -5.69 -6.72
N TRP A 66 -8.14 -5.41 -5.64
CA TRP A 66 -7.17 -4.32 -5.61
C TRP A 66 -6.05 -4.54 -6.63
N SER A 67 -5.46 -5.74 -6.69
CA SER A 67 -4.41 -6.10 -7.65
C SER A 67 -4.90 -6.01 -9.10
N MET A 68 -6.12 -6.47 -9.38
CA MET A 68 -6.72 -6.31 -10.70
C MET A 68 -6.93 -4.84 -11.07
N GLY A 69 -7.38 -4.00 -10.13
CA GLY A 69 -7.52 -2.56 -10.33
C GLY A 69 -6.18 -1.90 -10.66
N GLN A 70 -5.10 -2.26 -9.96
CA GLN A 70 -3.75 -1.78 -10.27
C GLN A 70 -3.26 -2.21 -11.65
N SER A 71 -3.63 -3.42 -12.09
CA SER A 71 -3.32 -3.91 -13.44
C SER A 71 -4.03 -3.08 -14.53
N VAL A 72 -5.29 -2.72 -14.30
CA VAL A 72 -6.03 -1.82 -15.21
C VAL A 72 -5.40 -0.43 -15.26
N ASN A 73 -4.99 0.11 -14.12
CA ASN A 73 -4.30 1.41 -14.09
C ASN A 73 -2.99 1.38 -14.87
N THR A 74 -2.19 0.33 -14.69
CA THR A 74 -0.95 0.13 -15.45
C THR A 74 -1.21 0.02 -16.95
N TYR A 75 -2.30 -0.65 -17.35
CA TYR A 75 -2.75 -0.72 -18.73
C TYR A 75 -3.08 0.68 -19.28
N VAL A 76 -3.82 1.49 -18.53
CA VAL A 76 -4.15 2.88 -18.93
C VAL A 76 -2.87 3.69 -19.13
N TYR A 77 -1.93 3.64 -18.16
CA TYR A 77 -0.67 4.38 -18.26
C TYR A 77 0.18 3.94 -19.46
N GLY A 78 0.19 2.63 -19.77
CA GLY A 78 0.87 2.11 -20.94
C GLY A 78 0.29 2.59 -22.27
N HIS A 79 -1.04 2.80 -22.34
CA HIS A 79 -1.70 3.34 -23.53
C HIS A 79 -1.55 4.87 -23.69
N MET A 80 -1.26 5.57 -22.61
CA MET A 80 -1.00 7.01 -22.67
C MET A 80 0.35 7.34 -23.31
N GLY A 81 1.35 6.46 -23.13
CA GLY A 81 2.66 6.59 -23.75
C GLY A 81 3.78 5.96 -22.92
N THR A 82 4.92 5.73 -23.58
CA THR A 82 6.09 5.13 -22.93
C THR A 82 6.72 6.04 -21.88
N ASN A 83 6.70 7.36 -22.09
CA ASN A 83 7.24 8.34 -21.14
C ASN A 83 6.36 8.42 -19.87
N GLU A 84 5.06 8.32 -20.05
CA GLU A 84 4.07 8.30 -18.96
C GLU A 84 4.25 7.07 -18.09
N LEU A 85 4.33 5.89 -18.70
CA LEU A 85 4.55 4.64 -17.99
C LEU A 85 5.92 4.62 -17.28
N ALA A 86 6.98 5.11 -17.96
CA ALA A 86 8.31 5.23 -17.36
C ALA A 86 8.32 6.20 -16.17
N GLY A 87 7.62 7.33 -16.27
CA GLY A 87 7.47 8.29 -15.18
C GLY A 87 6.76 7.69 -13.96
N MET A 88 5.69 6.93 -14.18
CA MET A 88 5.00 6.20 -13.10
C MET A 88 5.90 5.13 -12.47
N SER A 89 6.58 4.34 -13.29
CA SER A 89 7.49 3.28 -12.81
C SER A 89 8.64 3.84 -11.97
N LEU A 90 9.20 4.98 -12.39
CA LEU A 90 10.25 5.69 -11.64
C LEU A 90 9.79 6.08 -10.24
N THR A 91 8.54 6.48 -10.07
CA THR A 91 7.99 6.90 -8.77
C THR A 91 7.65 5.70 -7.87
N GLY A 92 7.43 4.52 -8.45
CA GLY A 92 6.95 3.33 -7.75
C GLY A 92 7.84 2.89 -6.59
N ALA A 93 9.17 2.97 -6.73
CA ALA A 93 10.11 2.58 -5.67
C ALA A 93 9.96 3.49 -4.42
N VAL A 94 9.88 4.80 -4.60
CA VAL A 94 9.69 5.74 -3.48
C VAL A 94 8.31 5.61 -2.87
N GLN A 95 7.28 5.46 -3.71
CA GLN A 95 5.92 5.21 -3.22
C GLN A 95 5.88 3.93 -2.37
N GLY A 96 6.49 2.84 -2.85
CA GLY A 96 6.58 1.57 -2.14
C GLY A 96 7.31 1.69 -0.79
N LEU A 97 8.45 2.37 -0.75
CA LEU A 97 9.20 2.61 0.49
C LEU A 97 8.37 3.43 1.50
N THR A 98 7.74 4.49 1.04
CA THR A 98 6.96 5.40 1.90
C THR A 98 5.72 4.70 2.47
N ILE A 99 4.97 4.00 1.62
CA ILE A 99 3.80 3.22 2.04
C ILE A 99 4.25 2.06 2.94
N GLY A 100 5.33 1.37 2.59
CA GLY A 100 5.88 0.27 3.39
C GLY A 100 6.26 0.70 4.81
N ALA A 101 6.92 1.85 4.96
CA ALA A 101 7.26 2.40 6.28
C ALA A 101 6.02 2.67 7.15
N LEU A 102 4.95 3.20 6.54
CA LEU A 102 3.71 3.53 7.26
C LEU A 102 2.76 2.34 7.39
N SER A 103 2.89 1.29 6.57
CA SER A 103 2.11 0.06 6.71
C SER A 103 2.38 -0.67 8.02
N GLY A 104 3.61 -0.55 8.56
CA GLY A 104 3.94 -1.05 9.88
C GLY A 104 3.05 -0.47 10.99
N LEU A 105 2.68 0.81 10.89
CA LEU A 105 1.77 1.45 11.84
C LEU A 105 0.34 0.88 11.72
N SER A 106 -0.13 0.61 10.50
CA SER A 106 -1.42 -0.06 10.27
C SER A 106 -1.45 -1.48 10.86
N GLN A 107 -0.37 -2.25 10.69
CA GLN A 107 -0.25 -3.58 11.29
C GLN A 107 -0.22 -3.51 12.83
N ALA A 108 0.53 -2.58 13.40
CA ALA A 108 0.55 -2.35 14.84
C ALA A 108 -0.84 -1.97 15.37
N ALA A 109 -1.57 -1.11 14.66
CA ALA A 109 -2.94 -0.76 15.00
C ALA A 109 -3.85 -2.00 15.04
N GLY A 110 -3.77 -2.87 14.04
CA GLY A 110 -4.53 -4.13 14.01
C GLY A 110 -4.27 -5.01 15.23
N ILE A 111 -3.00 -5.16 15.62
CA ILE A 111 -2.60 -5.99 16.76
C ILE A 111 -3.07 -5.37 18.08
N ILE A 112 -2.80 -4.08 18.30
CA ILE A 112 -3.11 -3.38 19.54
C ILE A 112 -4.63 -3.35 19.76
N ILE A 113 -5.37 -2.89 18.75
CA ILE A 113 -6.83 -2.76 18.84
C ILE A 113 -7.49 -4.15 18.94
N GLY A 114 -7.04 -5.12 18.15
CA GLY A 114 -7.55 -6.49 18.24
C GLY A 114 -7.37 -7.10 19.64
N LYS A 115 -6.21 -6.86 20.28
CA LYS A 115 -5.96 -7.30 21.65
C LYS A 115 -6.90 -6.63 22.66
N ARG A 116 -7.11 -5.31 22.55
CA ARG A 116 -8.02 -4.56 23.45
C ARG A 116 -9.47 -5.02 23.29
N LEU A 117 -9.91 -5.19 22.04
CA LEU A 117 -11.26 -5.69 21.76
C LEU A 117 -11.47 -7.12 22.31
N GLY A 118 -10.46 -8.00 22.15
CA GLY A 118 -10.49 -9.35 22.71
C GLY A 118 -10.51 -9.40 24.25
N SER A 119 -10.01 -8.34 24.91
CA SER A 119 -10.06 -8.17 26.36
C SER A 119 -11.28 -7.41 26.85
N ASN A 120 -12.24 -7.06 25.98
CA ASN A 120 -13.42 -6.23 26.25
C ASN A 120 -13.10 -4.82 26.79
N GLU A 121 -11.90 -4.29 26.51
CA GLU A 121 -11.45 -2.96 26.91
C GLU A 121 -11.78 -1.91 25.82
N TYR A 122 -13.07 -1.68 25.55
CA TYR A 122 -13.54 -0.87 24.43
C TYR A 122 -13.08 0.60 24.49
N ASP A 123 -13.09 1.21 25.68
CA ASP A 123 -12.66 2.60 25.87
C ASP A 123 -11.18 2.76 25.55
N LYS A 124 -10.34 1.82 26.01
CA LYS A 124 -8.91 1.84 25.69
C LYS A 124 -8.64 1.59 24.20
N ALA A 125 -9.44 0.69 23.57
CA ALA A 125 -9.35 0.46 22.14
C ALA A 125 -9.65 1.74 21.35
N TYR A 126 -10.64 2.51 21.77
CA TYR A 126 -11.00 3.79 21.15
C TYR A 126 -9.87 4.84 21.32
N ASP A 127 -9.39 5.04 22.53
CA ASP A 127 -8.30 5.98 22.82
C ASP A 127 -7.01 5.64 22.07
N GLU A 128 -6.65 4.36 22.02
CA GLU A 128 -5.46 3.89 21.29
C GLU A 128 -5.65 4.05 19.77
N SER A 129 -6.87 3.85 19.25
CA SER A 129 -7.16 4.05 17.83
C SER A 129 -6.96 5.51 17.42
N GLN A 130 -7.43 6.47 18.23
CA GLN A 130 -7.23 7.90 17.98
C GLN A 130 -5.75 8.28 17.98
N LYS A 131 -4.97 7.76 18.95
CA LYS A 131 -3.53 8.01 19.03
C LYS A 131 -2.80 7.46 17.80
N LEU A 132 -3.16 6.26 17.35
CA LEU A 132 -2.55 5.65 16.16
C LEU A 132 -2.92 6.41 14.88
N CYS A 133 -4.15 6.86 14.72
CA CYS A 133 -4.54 7.76 13.63
C CYS A 133 -3.77 9.08 13.67
N GLY A 134 -3.63 9.69 14.86
CA GLY A 134 -2.83 10.90 15.05
C GLY A 134 -1.37 10.73 14.67
N LEU A 135 -0.74 9.63 15.13
CA LEU A 135 0.64 9.29 14.76
C LEU A 135 0.78 9.05 13.25
N GLY A 136 -0.17 8.37 12.64
CA GLY A 136 -0.21 8.15 11.20
C GLY A 136 -0.33 9.44 10.41
N LEU A 137 -1.18 10.37 10.88
CA LEU A 137 -1.33 11.69 10.25
C LEU A 137 -0.03 12.49 10.33
N ILE A 138 0.57 12.60 11.51
CA ILE A 138 1.82 13.33 11.70
C ILE A 138 2.95 12.69 10.88
N GLY A 139 3.11 11.37 10.95
CA GLY A 139 4.13 10.64 10.18
C GLY A 139 3.96 10.82 8.67
N SER A 140 2.73 10.74 8.17
CA SER A 140 2.45 10.94 6.74
C SER A 140 2.70 12.38 6.29
N LEU A 141 2.37 13.38 7.10
CA LEU A 141 2.67 14.79 6.80
C LEU A 141 4.18 15.06 6.75
N ILE A 142 4.94 14.52 7.70
CA ILE A 142 6.41 14.65 7.72
C ILE A 142 7.01 14.01 6.45
N LEU A 143 6.60 12.78 6.12
CA LEU A 143 7.10 12.09 4.93
C LEU A 143 6.63 12.76 3.64
N SER A 144 5.42 13.33 3.59
CA SER A 144 4.93 14.12 2.46
C SER A 144 5.81 15.35 2.22
N LEU A 145 6.11 16.10 3.28
CA LEU A 145 6.97 17.28 3.19
C LEU A 145 8.37 16.89 2.73
N LEU A 146 8.95 15.86 3.33
CA LEU A 146 10.27 15.35 2.96
C LEU A 146 10.30 14.93 1.49
N LEU A 147 9.28 14.21 1.02
CA LEU A 147 9.18 13.77 -0.37
C LEU A 147 9.08 14.95 -1.33
N ILE A 148 8.30 15.99 -1.00
CA ILE A 148 8.21 17.21 -1.80
C ILE A 148 9.57 17.91 -1.89
N LEU A 149 10.34 17.97 -0.82
CA LEU A 149 11.66 18.61 -0.80
C LEU A 149 12.70 17.82 -1.62
N VAL A 150 12.67 16.49 -1.53
CA VAL A 150 13.70 15.61 -2.13
C VAL A 150 13.32 15.15 -3.55
N ARG A 151 12.09 15.40 -4.03
CA ARG A 151 11.60 14.86 -5.31
C ARG A 151 12.52 15.12 -6.51
N ASN A 152 13.09 16.32 -6.60
CA ASN A 152 13.94 16.70 -7.74
C ASN A 152 15.29 15.98 -7.70
N GLN A 153 15.90 15.85 -6.51
CA GLN A 153 17.13 15.10 -6.32
C GLN A 153 16.91 13.61 -6.62
N TYR A 154 15.77 13.07 -6.18
CA TYR A 154 15.42 11.68 -6.42
C TYR A 154 15.33 11.36 -7.92
N VAL A 155 14.57 12.15 -8.70
CA VAL A 155 14.40 11.86 -10.14
C VAL A 155 15.71 12.04 -10.92
N GLN A 156 16.66 12.83 -10.42
CA GLN A 156 17.98 13.02 -11.04
C GLN A 156 18.89 11.78 -10.88
N LEU A 157 18.63 10.91 -9.92
CA LEU A 157 19.40 9.67 -9.73
C LEU A 157 19.23 8.68 -10.91
N PHE A 158 18.16 8.84 -11.68
CA PHE A 158 17.83 7.95 -12.78
C PHE A 158 18.33 8.50 -14.12
N ARG A 159 18.87 7.62 -14.94
CA ARG A 159 19.34 7.93 -16.31
C ARG A 159 18.17 7.80 -17.29
N VAL A 160 17.24 8.76 -17.23
CA VAL A 160 16.06 8.83 -18.10
C VAL A 160 15.97 10.21 -18.76
N SER A 161 15.09 10.36 -19.75
CA SER A 161 14.86 11.63 -20.45
C SER A 161 14.37 12.73 -19.49
N GLY A 162 14.56 13.99 -19.87
CA GLY A 162 14.09 15.16 -19.10
C GLY A 162 12.58 15.14 -18.89
N ASP A 163 11.83 14.69 -19.90
CA ASP A 163 10.36 14.60 -19.85
C ASP A 163 9.91 13.58 -18.78
N VAL A 164 10.52 12.40 -18.75
CA VAL A 164 10.23 11.36 -17.74
C VAL A 164 10.56 11.87 -16.34
N ARG A 165 11.67 12.58 -16.13
CA ARG A 165 12.00 13.20 -14.83
C ARG A 165 10.95 14.22 -14.41
N THR A 166 10.51 15.06 -15.35
CA THR A 166 9.49 16.08 -15.09
C THR A 166 8.15 15.45 -14.70
N ILE A 167 7.72 14.40 -15.42
CA ILE A 167 6.53 13.62 -15.11
C ILE A 167 6.67 13.00 -13.72
N GLY A 168 7.76 12.30 -13.45
CA GLY A 168 8.01 11.65 -12.16
C GLY A 168 7.97 12.64 -11.00
N ALA A 169 8.64 13.79 -11.12
CA ALA A 169 8.64 14.83 -10.09
C ALA A 169 7.23 15.38 -9.79
N LYS A 170 6.40 15.59 -10.83
CA LYS A 170 5.01 16.05 -10.67
C LYS A 170 4.12 14.98 -10.03
N VAL A 171 4.25 13.72 -10.45
CA VAL A 171 3.50 12.59 -9.86
C VAL A 171 3.85 12.43 -8.39
N LEU A 172 5.13 12.57 -8.00
CA LEU A 172 5.54 12.53 -6.59
C LEU A 172 4.90 13.63 -5.75
N VAL A 173 4.66 14.83 -6.30
CA VAL A 173 3.92 15.89 -5.60
C VAL A 173 2.48 15.48 -5.34
N VAL A 174 1.80 14.95 -6.36
CA VAL A 174 0.42 14.48 -6.22
C VAL A 174 0.33 13.35 -5.18
N PHE A 175 1.26 12.40 -5.25
CA PHE A 175 1.34 11.33 -4.26
C PHE A 175 1.54 11.88 -2.85
N ALA A 176 2.47 12.82 -2.66
CA ALA A 176 2.74 13.42 -1.36
C ALA A 176 1.52 14.13 -0.77
N ILE A 177 0.75 14.86 -1.61
CA ILE A 177 -0.47 15.55 -1.17
C ILE A 177 -1.54 14.56 -0.71
N LEU A 178 -1.69 13.43 -1.40
CA LEU A 178 -2.71 12.43 -1.12
C LEU A 178 -2.28 11.39 -0.07
N MET A 179 -1.00 11.33 0.25
CA MET A 179 -0.43 10.35 1.18
C MET A 179 -1.08 10.38 2.57
N PRO A 180 -1.40 11.53 3.21
CA PRO A 180 -2.07 11.53 4.50
C PRO A 180 -3.41 10.80 4.47
N VAL A 181 -4.24 11.02 3.44
CA VAL A 181 -5.52 10.33 3.29
C VAL A 181 -5.31 8.82 3.12
N LYS A 182 -4.39 8.44 2.23
CA LYS A 182 -4.05 7.04 1.97
C LYS A 182 -3.60 6.30 3.23
N VAL A 183 -2.76 6.94 4.03
CA VAL A 183 -2.28 6.37 5.30
C VAL A 183 -3.40 6.22 6.32
N GLN A 184 -4.31 7.19 6.42
CA GLN A 184 -5.48 7.07 7.30
C GLN A 184 -6.37 5.89 6.88
N ASN A 185 -6.63 5.71 5.58
CA ASN A 185 -7.38 4.56 5.08
C ASN A 185 -6.68 3.23 5.43
N MET A 186 -5.35 3.17 5.34
CA MET A 186 -4.60 1.98 5.74
C MET A 186 -4.74 1.69 7.24
N ILE A 187 -4.66 2.68 8.11
CA ILE A 187 -4.76 2.51 9.56
C ILE A 187 -6.19 2.15 9.94
N ILE A 188 -7.18 2.89 9.45
CA ILE A 188 -8.58 2.69 9.80
C ILE A 188 -9.11 1.38 9.18
N GLY A 189 -9.02 1.26 7.85
CA GLY A 189 -9.51 0.08 7.13
C GLY A 189 -8.65 -1.15 7.37
N GLY A 190 -7.34 -1.05 7.10
CA GLY A 190 -6.40 -2.18 7.19
C GLY A 190 -6.11 -2.63 8.61
N GLY A 191 -5.98 -1.69 9.55
CA GLY A 191 -5.69 -1.98 10.96
C GLY A 191 -6.95 -2.15 11.80
N ILE A 192 -7.64 -1.03 12.08
CA ILE A 192 -8.68 -0.96 13.12
C ILE A 192 -9.94 -1.76 12.74
N LEU A 193 -10.52 -1.53 11.56
CA LEU A 193 -11.77 -2.18 11.16
C LEU A 193 -11.59 -3.69 10.91
N LYS A 194 -10.48 -4.10 10.28
CA LYS A 194 -10.20 -5.52 10.06
C LYS A 194 -9.99 -6.26 11.38
N SER A 195 -9.32 -5.66 12.37
CA SER A 195 -9.14 -6.26 13.70
C SER A 195 -10.43 -6.36 14.51
N GLY A 196 -11.39 -5.47 14.26
CA GLY A 196 -12.74 -5.54 14.81
C GLY A 196 -13.68 -6.54 14.12
N GLY A 197 -13.16 -7.39 13.23
CA GLY A 197 -13.95 -8.41 12.51
C GLY A 197 -14.80 -7.86 11.35
N LYS A 198 -14.68 -6.57 11.00
CA LYS A 198 -15.45 -5.94 9.93
C LYS A 198 -14.83 -6.11 8.53
N THR A 199 -14.20 -7.27 8.28
CA THR A 199 -13.46 -7.56 7.03
C THR A 199 -14.33 -7.44 5.77
N ARG A 200 -15.59 -7.91 5.83
CA ARG A 200 -16.54 -7.79 4.70
C ARG A 200 -16.87 -6.33 4.38
N TYR A 201 -17.00 -5.50 5.40
CA TYR A 201 -17.30 -4.08 5.23
C TYR A 201 -16.12 -3.35 4.56
N VAL A 202 -14.91 -3.61 5.02
CA VAL A 202 -13.69 -3.07 4.41
C VAL A 202 -13.57 -3.53 2.95
N MET A 203 -13.80 -4.83 2.67
CA MET A 203 -13.79 -5.35 1.30
C MET A 203 -14.80 -4.61 0.39
N MET A 204 -16.02 -4.36 0.87
CA MET A 204 -17.04 -3.64 0.09
C MET A 204 -16.59 -2.20 -0.23
N ILE A 205 -16.07 -1.48 0.76
CA ILE A 205 -15.56 -0.11 0.58
C ILE A 205 -14.41 -0.09 -0.42
N ASP A 206 -13.43 -0.98 -0.25
CA ASP A 206 -12.28 -1.11 -1.16
C ASP A 206 -12.72 -1.42 -2.60
N MET A 207 -13.66 -2.35 -2.75
CA MET A 207 -14.20 -2.74 -4.06
C MET A 207 -14.97 -1.58 -4.70
N MET A 208 -15.82 -0.88 -3.95
CA MET A 208 -16.55 0.28 -4.45
C MET A 208 -15.60 1.42 -4.84
N GLY A 209 -14.64 1.76 -3.99
CA GLY A 209 -13.63 2.77 -4.28
C GLY A 209 -12.87 2.46 -5.56
N THR A 210 -12.30 1.26 -5.67
CA THR A 210 -11.49 0.88 -6.83
C THR A 210 -12.33 0.73 -8.10
N TRP A 211 -13.44 -0.02 -8.06
CA TRP A 211 -14.15 -0.45 -9.29
C TRP A 211 -15.27 0.48 -9.73
N LEU A 212 -15.93 1.21 -8.81
CA LEU A 212 -16.97 2.16 -9.19
C LEU A 212 -16.42 3.58 -9.40
N ILE A 213 -15.27 3.90 -8.80
CA ILE A 213 -14.71 5.25 -8.85
C ILE A 213 -13.34 5.23 -9.55
N GLY A 214 -12.35 4.55 -8.97
CA GLY A 214 -10.96 4.61 -9.43
C GLY A 214 -10.80 4.15 -10.88
N VAL A 215 -11.17 2.91 -11.18
CA VAL A 215 -11.02 2.34 -12.53
C VAL A 215 -11.81 3.10 -13.59
N PRO A 216 -13.10 3.45 -13.42
CA PRO A 216 -13.82 4.24 -14.40
C PRO A 216 -13.20 5.63 -14.62
N LEU A 217 -12.77 6.32 -13.56
CA LEU A 217 -12.11 7.60 -13.68
C LEU A 217 -10.77 7.51 -14.41
N ALA A 218 -9.96 6.47 -14.14
CA ALA A 218 -8.70 6.23 -14.84
C ALA A 218 -8.93 5.99 -16.35
N LEU A 219 -9.90 5.15 -16.71
CA LEU A 219 -10.25 4.86 -18.10
C LEU A 219 -10.77 6.11 -18.83
N LEU A 220 -11.70 6.84 -18.22
CA LEU A 220 -12.28 8.03 -18.80
C LEU A 220 -11.23 9.14 -19.00
N THR A 221 -10.44 9.43 -17.97
CA THR A 221 -9.47 10.51 -18.02
C THR A 221 -8.23 10.17 -18.84
N GLY A 222 -7.76 8.92 -18.80
CA GLY A 222 -6.57 8.49 -19.52
C GLY A 222 -6.83 8.15 -20.99
N LEU A 223 -7.89 7.40 -21.29
CA LEU A 223 -8.14 6.90 -22.65
C LEU A 223 -9.10 7.79 -23.44
N TYR A 224 -10.19 8.25 -22.82
CA TYR A 224 -11.18 9.07 -23.51
C TYR A 224 -10.79 10.55 -23.58
N PHE A 225 -10.54 11.19 -22.43
CA PHE A 225 -10.16 12.61 -22.39
C PHE A 225 -8.68 12.85 -22.68
N ARG A 226 -7.83 11.83 -22.64
CA ARG A 226 -6.38 11.87 -22.88
C ARG A 226 -5.69 13.00 -22.10
N LEU A 227 -6.05 13.14 -20.82
CA LEU A 227 -5.44 14.13 -19.96
C LEU A 227 -3.97 13.76 -19.66
N PRO A 228 -3.10 14.75 -19.34
CA PRO A 228 -1.75 14.45 -18.88
C PRO A 228 -1.75 13.50 -17.68
N ILE A 229 -0.79 12.58 -17.61
CA ILE A 229 -0.70 11.51 -16.61
C ILE A 229 -0.83 12.01 -15.17
N VAL A 230 -0.31 13.19 -14.88
CA VAL A 230 -0.37 13.81 -13.54
C VAL A 230 -1.82 14.04 -13.11
N TRP A 231 -2.67 14.52 -14.03
CA TRP A 231 -4.10 14.72 -13.78
C TRP A 231 -4.84 13.40 -13.69
N VAL A 232 -4.51 12.43 -14.56
CA VAL A 232 -5.10 11.07 -14.49
C VAL A 232 -4.81 10.45 -13.14
N TYR A 233 -3.55 10.52 -12.68
CA TYR A 233 -3.15 10.01 -11.38
C TYR A 233 -3.85 10.72 -10.22
N PHE A 234 -3.98 12.06 -10.27
CA PHE A 234 -4.69 12.84 -9.27
C PHE A 234 -6.17 12.46 -9.20
N ILE A 235 -6.86 12.42 -10.34
CA ILE A 235 -8.29 12.13 -10.43
C ILE A 235 -8.58 10.68 -10.02
N PHE A 236 -7.79 9.73 -10.50
CA PHE A 236 -7.87 8.33 -10.08
C PHE A 236 -7.73 8.21 -8.56
N SER A 237 -6.74 8.87 -7.99
CA SER A 237 -6.47 8.78 -6.54
C SER A 237 -7.56 9.40 -5.65
N GLN A 238 -8.59 10.07 -6.23
CA GLN A 238 -9.75 10.53 -5.45
C GLN A 238 -10.58 9.35 -4.88
N GLU A 239 -10.38 8.13 -5.38
CA GLU A 239 -10.95 6.93 -4.76
C GLU A 239 -10.62 6.83 -3.27
N GLU A 240 -9.43 7.32 -2.87
CA GLU A 240 -9.00 7.31 -1.47
C GLU A 240 -9.83 8.22 -0.56
N LEU A 241 -10.50 9.25 -1.10
CA LEU A 241 -11.41 10.12 -0.33
C LEU A 241 -12.77 9.46 -0.07
N VAL A 242 -13.11 8.44 -0.84
CA VAL A 242 -14.39 7.72 -0.74
C VAL A 242 -14.24 6.45 0.09
N ARG A 243 -13.02 5.95 0.22
CA ARG A 243 -12.68 4.85 1.13
C ARG A 243 -12.65 5.31 2.57
#